data_403638f973764a5cb035a1c333ddca4d
#
_entry.id   403638f973764a5cb035a1c333ddca4d
#
_cell.length_a   1.000
_cell.length_b   1.000
_cell.length_c   1.000
_cell.angle_alpha   90.00
_cell.angle_beta   90.00
_cell.angle_gamma   90.00
#
_symmetry.space_group_name_H-M   'P 1'
#
loop_
_entity.id
_entity.type
_entity.pdbx_description
1 polymer ?
#
loop_
_entity_poly.entity_id
_entity_poly.type
_entity_poly.pdbx_seq_one_letter_code
_entity_poly.pdbx_strand_id
1 'polypeptide(L)'
;MGSEMCIRDSFLFAPLLLGLSPLEGAVMGAVLAAVSPAVVVPRMVSMMENGIGTNKSIPQMIMAGASCDDIFVIVLFTTFAGMAQNGTGTVNWMDFVNIPVSILLGIALGALVGFLLNLFFEAAYRNKRYIRNSMKVIVILGVSFLLMAVESWLEDIVAVSGLLGVVSMACVVKIKSPEFVTKRLSEKFGKLWIAAEVILFVLVGAAVDIRYTLDAGLA
;
A
#
# COMPACT_ATOMS: atom_id res chain seq x y z
N MET A 1 -2.64 18.60 -0.81
CA MET A 1 -3.18 19.64 -1.73
C MET A 1 -3.44 19.12 -3.14
N GLY A 2 -2.56 18.35 -3.78
CA GLY A 2 -2.79 17.82 -5.14
C GLY A 2 -3.91 16.77 -5.19
N SER A 3 -3.86 15.78 -4.32
CA SER A 3 -4.83 14.68 -4.24
C SER A 3 -6.26 15.14 -3.95
N GLU A 4 -6.44 16.08 -3.02
CA GLU A 4 -7.76 16.66 -2.71
C GLU A 4 -8.37 17.41 -3.90
N MET A 5 -7.54 18.11 -4.68
CA MET A 5 -8.00 18.80 -5.89
C MET A 5 -8.43 17.80 -6.96
N CYS A 6 -7.66 16.74 -7.20
CA CYS A 6 -8.03 15.70 -8.17
C CYS A 6 -9.36 15.01 -7.81
N ILE A 7 -9.57 14.65 -6.54
CA ILE A 7 -10.81 14.02 -6.09
C ILE A 7 -12.00 14.97 -6.28
N ARG A 8 -11.87 16.23 -5.84
CA ARG A 8 -12.92 17.24 -5.97
C ARG A 8 -13.24 17.54 -7.43
N ASP A 9 -12.21 17.72 -8.25
CA ASP A 9 -12.40 18.07 -9.65
C ASP A 9 -13.02 16.89 -10.43
N SER A 10 -12.58 15.66 -10.16
CA SER A 10 -13.20 14.47 -10.73
C SER A 10 -14.64 14.28 -10.29
N PHE A 11 -14.96 14.52 -9.02
CA PHE A 11 -16.33 14.46 -8.51
C PHE A 11 -17.26 15.45 -9.20
N LEU A 12 -16.76 16.65 -9.52
CA LEU A 12 -17.55 17.71 -10.17
C LEU A 12 -17.63 17.56 -11.69
N PHE A 13 -16.52 17.24 -12.34
CA PHE A 13 -16.40 17.26 -13.79
C PHE A 13 -16.68 15.91 -14.47
N ALA A 14 -16.42 14.78 -13.80
CA ALA A 14 -16.69 13.47 -14.40
C ALA A 14 -18.17 13.23 -14.75
N PRO A 15 -19.15 13.64 -13.92
CA PRO A 15 -20.55 13.57 -14.31
C PRO A 15 -20.91 14.45 -15.51
N LEU A 16 -20.30 15.62 -15.61
CA LEU A 16 -20.58 16.60 -16.66
C LEU A 16 -19.95 16.22 -18.01
N LEU A 17 -18.71 15.69 -17.99
CA LEU A 17 -17.94 15.42 -19.19
C LEU A 17 -18.06 13.98 -19.69
N LEU A 18 -18.18 13.02 -18.77
CA LEU A 18 -18.15 11.59 -19.06
C LEU A 18 -19.51 10.91 -18.83
N GLY A 19 -20.51 11.64 -18.31
CA GLY A 19 -21.82 11.07 -17.99
C GLY A 19 -21.82 10.02 -16.88
N LEU A 20 -20.76 10.00 -16.05
CA LEU A 20 -20.60 9.09 -14.92
C LEU A 20 -21.48 9.53 -13.74
N SER A 21 -21.83 8.62 -12.86
CA SER A 21 -22.45 8.99 -11.60
C SER A 21 -21.45 9.77 -10.72
N PRO A 22 -21.90 10.65 -9.80
CA PRO A 22 -21.01 11.38 -8.89
C PRO A 22 -20.12 10.44 -8.07
N LEU A 23 -20.62 9.26 -7.74
CA LEU A 23 -19.89 8.27 -6.97
C LEU A 23 -18.76 7.61 -7.79
N GLU A 24 -19.02 7.28 -9.05
CA GLU A 24 -18.00 6.79 -9.99
C GLU A 24 -16.92 7.88 -10.24
N GLY A 25 -17.34 9.14 -10.30
CA GLY A 25 -16.43 10.30 -10.34
C GLY A 25 -15.55 10.40 -9.11
N ALA A 26 -16.06 10.07 -7.93
CA ALA A 26 -15.29 10.02 -6.69
C ALA A 26 -14.26 8.86 -6.69
N VAL A 27 -14.68 7.67 -7.17
CA VAL A 27 -13.78 6.51 -7.34
C VAL A 27 -12.64 6.87 -8.30
N MET A 28 -12.98 7.43 -9.47
CA MET A 28 -11.98 7.86 -10.44
C MET A 28 -11.02 8.90 -9.86
N GLY A 29 -11.56 9.87 -9.12
CA GLY A 29 -10.76 10.89 -8.44
C GLY A 29 -9.81 10.33 -7.40
N ALA A 30 -10.23 9.31 -6.64
CA ALA A 30 -9.37 8.63 -5.68
C ALA A 30 -8.21 7.91 -6.40
N VAL A 31 -8.47 7.23 -7.51
CA VAL A 31 -7.43 6.55 -8.30
C VAL A 31 -6.44 7.55 -8.90
N LEU A 32 -6.93 8.66 -9.47
CA LEU A 32 -6.08 9.70 -10.07
C LEU A 32 -5.28 10.50 -9.04
N ALA A 33 -5.73 10.54 -7.81
CA ALA A 33 -5.04 11.22 -6.72
C ALA A 33 -3.82 10.43 -6.21
N ALA A 34 -3.78 9.12 -6.45
CA ALA A 34 -2.71 8.24 -5.98
C ALA A 34 -1.33 8.64 -6.54
N VAL A 35 -0.36 8.80 -5.64
CA VAL A 35 1.04 9.01 -6.01
C VAL A 35 1.76 7.67 -5.98
N SER A 36 2.22 7.20 -7.14
CA SER A 36 2.89 5.90 -7.22
C SER A 36 4.23 5.87 -6.47
N PRO A 37 4.38 5.07 -5.40
CA PRO A 37 5.65 4.86 -4.73
C PRO A 37 6.72 4.27 -5.64
N ALA A 38 6.31 3.49 -6.64
CA ALA A 38 7.22 2.88 -7.62
C ALA A 38 8.07 3.92 -8.37
N VAL A 39 7.52 5.12 -8.58
CA VAL A 39 8.24 6.22 -9.23
C VAL A 39 8.97 7.10 -8.22
N VAL A 40 8.34 7.38 -7.08
CA VAL A 40 8.88 8.31 -6.07
C VAL A 40 10.07 7.71 -5.32
N VAL A 41 9.95 6.46 -4.86
CA VAL A 41 10.97 5.84 -3.99
C VAL A 41 12.34 5.74 -4.67
N PRO A 42 12.50 5.24 -5.90
CA PRO A 42 13.80 5.15 -6.56
C PRO A 42 14.46 6.54 -6.74
N ARG A 43 13.65 7.56 -7.07
CA ARG A 43 14.12 8.92 -7.22
C ARG A 43 14.61 9.52 -5.91
N MET A 44 13.86 9.33 -4.84
CA MET A 44 14.24 9.82 -3.50
C MET A 44 15.47 9.10 -2.95
N VAL A 45 15.59 7.79 -3.18
CA VAL A 45 16.78 7.02 -2.81
C VAL A 45 18.01 7.54 -3.57
N SER A 46 17.91 7.74 -4.89
CA SER A 46 18.99 8.31 -5.69
C SER A 46 19.40 9.72 -5.22
N MET A 47 18.44 10.57 -4.83
CA MET A 47 18.74 11.87 -4.25
C MET A 47 19.47 11.76 -2.91
N MET A 48 19.10 10.79 -2.07
CA MET A 48 19.79 10.54 -0.79
C MET A 48 21.23 10.05 -1.01
N GLU A 49 21.43 9.15 -1.96
CA GLU A 49 22.78 8.64 -2.32
C GLU A 49 23.69 9.74 -2.84
N ASN A 50 23.15 10.68 -3.61
CA ASN A 50 23.87 11.83 -4.13
C ASN A 50 23.97 13.01 -3.14
N GLY A 51 23.45 12.89 -1.92
CA GLY A 51 23.50 13.93 -0.91
C GLY A 51 22.59 15.14 -1.19
N ILE A 52 21.67 15.04 -2.15
CA ILE A 52 20.80 16.15 -2.57
C ILE A 52 19.63 16.28 -1.61
N GLY A 53 19.50 17.43 -0.95
CA GLY A 53 18.40 17.75 -0.04
C GLY A 53 18.42 16.99 1.29
N THR A 54 19.48 16.24 1.59
CA THR A 54 19.62 15.43 2.81
C THR A 54 19.74 16.26 4.07
N ASN A 55 20.31 17.47 4.00
CA ASN A 55 20.47 18.38 5.14
C ASN A 55 19.15 18.79 5.78
N LYS A 56 18.04 18.81 5.01
CA LYS A 56 16.68 19.12 5.48
C LYS A 56 15.77 17.91 5.47
N SER A 57 16.32 16.71 5.30
CA SER A 57 15.57 15.44 5.22
C SER A 57 14.43 15.47 4.18
N ILE A 58 14.58 16.26 3.10
CA ILE A 58 13.54 16.43 2.08
C ILE A 58 13.15 15.11 1.42
N PRO A 59 14.10 14.25 0.95
CA PRO A 59 13.73 12.97 0.34
C PRO A 59 12.97 12.05 1.29
N GLN A 60 13.36 12.03 2.58
CA GLN A 60 12.68 11.24 3.60
C GLN A 60 11.26 11.73 3.86
N MET A 61 11.06 13.05 3.90
CA MET A 61 9.71 13.64 4.05
C MET A 61 8.80 13.30 2.87
N ILE A 62 9.32 13.38 1.64
CA ILE A 62 8.57 13.03 0.43
C ILE A 62 8.19 11.55 0.44
N MET A 63 9.11 10.66 0.81
CA MET A 63 8.83 9.22 0.92
C MET A 63 7.76 8.92 1.99
N ALA A 64 7.88 9.57 3.14
CA ALA A 64 6.88 9.42 4.21
C ALA A 64 5.51 9.94 3.77
N GLY A 65 5.47 11.10 3.09
CA GLY A 65 4.25 11.67 2.55
C GLY A 65 3.58 10.76 1.52
N ALA A 66 4.34 10.22 0.57
CA ALA A 66 3.83 9.28 -0.43
C ALA A 66 3.26 8.01 0.20
N SER A 67 3.93 7.47 1.25
CA SER A 67 3.42 6.29 1.96
C SER A 67 2.13 6.58 2.73
N CYS A 68 1.97 7.79 3.29
CA CYS A 68 0.71 8.20 3.92
C CYS A 68 -0.40 8.40 2.90
N ASP A 69 -0.09 8.98 1.74
CA ASP A 69 -1.05 9.22 0.66
C ASP A 69 -1.66 7.91 0.15
N ASP A 70 -0.85 6.88 -0.04
CA ASP A 70 -1.32 5.53 -0.42
C ASP A 70 -2.38 4.97 0.53
N ILE A 71 -2.16 5.12 1.83
CA ILE A 71 -3.10 4.64 2.85
C ILE A 71 -4.45 5.36 2.69
N PHE A 72 -4.42 6.69 2.54
CA PHE A 72 -5.64 7.49 2.36
C PHE A 72 -6.37 7.14 1.07
N VAL A 73 -5.64 7.00 -0.03
CA VAL A 73 -6.21 6.68 -1.33
C VAL A 73 -6.86 5.31 -1.34
N ILE A 74 -6.21 4.28 -0.77
CA ILE A 74 -6.77 2.93 -0.70
C ILE A 74 -8.06 2.94 0.13
N VAL A 75 -8.07 3.62 1.27
CA VAL A 75 -9.25 3.72 2.13
C VAL A 75 -10.40 4.44 1.41
N LEU A 76 -10.13 5.55 0.73
CA LEU A 76 -11.15 6.28 -0.03
C LEU A 76 -11.66 5.47 -1.21
N PHE A 77 -10.76 4.84 -1.96
CA PHE A 77 -11.11 3.98 -3.09
C PHE A 77 -12.01 2.83 -2.66
N THR A 78 -11.62 2.07 -1.64
CA THR A 78 -12.42 0.92 -1.17
C THR A 78 -13.79 1.36 -0.65
N THR A 79 -13.86 2.52 0.02
CA THR A 79 -15.12 3.09 0.49
C THR A 79 -16.04 3.46 -0.66
N PHE A 80 -15.55 4.25 -1.61
CA PHE A 80 -16.37 4.69 -2.75
C PHE A 80 -16.71 3.55 -3.69
N ALA A 81 -15.80 2.60 -3.93
CA ALA A 81 -16.06 1.42 -4.73
C ALA A 81 -17.12 0.51 -4.08
N GLY A 82 -17.05 0.30 -2.77
CA GLY A 82 -18.05 -0.44 -2.02
C GLY A 82 -19.44 0.21 -2.08
N MET A 83 -19.50 1.54 -1.96
CA MET A 83 -20.76 2.29 -2.14
C MET A 83 -21.32 2.16 -3.56
N ALA A 84 -20.45 2.20 -4.58
CA ALA A 84 -20.84 2.07 -5.98
C ALA A 84 -21.40 0.68 -6.29
N GLN A 85 -20.82 -0.38 -5.75
CA GLN A 85 -21.23 -1.77 -5.97
C GLN A 85 -22.55 -2.10 -5.27
N ASN A 86 -22.77 -1.57 -4.07
CA ASN A 86 -23.96 -1.88 -3.28
C ASN A 86 -25.26 -1.21 -3.78
N GLY A 87 -25.19 -0.32 -4.78
CA GLY A 87 -26.36 0.29 -5.46
C GLY A 87 -27.30 1.09 -4.56
N THR A 88 -27.09 1.09 -3.27
CA THR A 88 -27.83 1.87 -2.30
C THR A 88 -27.09 3.18 -2.08
N GLY A 89 -27.49 4.23 -2.72
CA GLY A 89 -26.95 5.59 -2.49
C GLY A 89 -27.12 6.10 -1.05
N THR A 90 -27.40 5.22 -0.11
CA THR A 90 -27.50 5.47 1.31
C THR A 90 -26.14 5.20 1.95
N VAL A 91 -25.48 6.27 2.33
CA VAL A 91 -24.27 6.24 3.16
C VAL A 91 -24.62 5.57 4.49
N ASN A 92 -24.26 4.30 4.66
CA ASN A 92 -24.34 3.66 5.95
C ASN A 92 -23.25 4.24 6.86
N TRP A 93 -23.64 4.86 7.95
CA TRP A 93 -22.69 5.34 8.97
C TRP A 93 -21.77 4.22 9.48
N MET A 94 -22.21 2.98 9.37
CA MET A 94 -21.45 1.80 9.73
C MET A 94 -20.19 1.63 8.86
N ASP A 95 -20.27 2.00 7.57
CA ASP A 95 -19.12 1.89 6.65
C ASP A 95 -18.03 2.91 7.05
N PHE A 96 -18.41 4.10 7.49
CA PHE A 96 -17.46 5.09 8.02
C PHE A 96 -16.78 4.65 9.32
N VAL A 97 -17.46 3.88 10.17
CA VAL A 97 -16.87 3.34 11.40
C VAL A 97 -15.98 2.13 11.10
N ASN A 98 -16.32 1.33 10.09
CA ASN A 98 -15.54 0.17 9.70
C ASN A 98 -14.15 0.55 9.16
N ILE A 99 -13.99 1.72 8.51
CA ILE A 99 -12.70 2.18 7.98
C ILE A 99 -11.64 2.35 9.08
N PRO A 100 -11.82 3.19 10.10
CA PRO A 100 -10.83 3.32 11.17
C PRO A 100 -10.64 2.03 11.96
N VAL A 101 -11.68 1.21 12.09
CA VAL A 101 -11.59 -0.10 12.75
C VAL A 101 -10.70 -1.05 11.94
N SER A 102 -10.86 -1.12 10.62
CA SER A 102 -10.02 -1.96 9.75
C SER A 102 -8.56 -1.54 9.78
N ILE A 103 -8.29 -0.23 9.81
CA ILE A 103 -6.94 0.33 9.94
C ILE A 103 -6.31 -0.10 11.27
N LEU A 104 -7.00 0.11 12.38
CA LEU A 104 -6.49 -0.23 13.71
C LEU A 104 -6.28 -1.73 13.88
N LEU A 105 -7.21 -2.56 13.40
CA LEU A 105 -7.09 -4.01 13.43
C LEU A 105 -5.93 -4.50 12.54
N GLY A 106 -5.78 -3.93 11.34
CA GLY A 106 -4.66 -4.24 10.46
C GLY A 106 -3.31 -3.93 11.13
N ILE A 107 -3.18 -2.73 11.72
CA ILE A 107 -1.97 -2.33 12.44
C ILE A 107 -1.70 -3.25 13.64
N ALA A 108 -2.71 -3.54 14.45
CA ALA A 108 -2.56 -4.38 15.64
C ALA A 108 -2.16 -5.83 15.26
N LEU A 109 -2.82 -6.41 14.27
CA LEU A 109 -2.53 -7.75 13.77
C LEU A 109 -1.13 -7.82 13.17
N GLY A 110 -0.76 -6.84 12.34
CA GLY A 110 0.58 -6.76 11.77
C GLY A 110 1.67 -6.58 12.81
N ALA A 111 1.44 -5.75 13.83
CA ALA A 111 2.38 -5.55 14.93
C ALA A 111 2.58 -6.85 15.74
N LEU A 112 1.49 -7.56 16.01
CA LEU A 112 1.54 -8.85 16.72
C LEU A 112 2.33 -9.89 15.91
N VAL A 113 2.05 -10.01 14.63
CA VAL A 113 2.76 -10.94 13.74
C VAL A 113 4.23 -10.56 13.62
N GLY A 114 4.55 -9.27 13.50
CA GLY A 114 5.93 -8.77 13.48
C GLY A 114 6.69 -9.06 14.76
N PHE A 115 6.03 -8.96 15.90
CA PHE A 115 6.59 -9.33 17.19
C PHE A 115 6.87 -10.82 17.29
N LEU A 116 5.92 -11.67 16.88
CA LEU A 116 6.09 -13.12 16.85
C LEU A 116 7.23 -13.55 15.92
N LEU A 117 7.33 -12.93 14.73
CA LEU A 117 8.44 -13.14 13.81
C LEU A 117 9.80 -12.79 14.44
N ASN A 118 9.85 -11.67 15.15
CA ASN A 118 11.10 -11.29 15.82
C ASN A 118 11.47 -12.30 16.92
N LEU A 119 10.51 -12.73 17.74
CA LEU A 119 10.74 -13.78 18.75
C LEU A 119 11.21 -15.10 18.09
N PHE A 120 10.64 -15.47 16.96
CA PHE A 120 11.05 -16.65 16.21
C PHE A 120 12.50 -16.52 15.72
N PHE A 121 12.89 -15.38 15.15
CA PHE A 121 14.26 -15.16 14.71
C PHE A 121 15.27 -15.11 15.87
N GLU A 122 14.87 -14.54 16.99
CA GLU A 122 15.70 -14.49 18.20
C GLU A 122 15.86 -15.88 18.84
N ALA A 123 14.79 -16.64 18.95
CA ALA A 123 14.83 -18.03 19.44
C ALA A 123 15.68 -18.93 18.54
N ALA A 124 15.59 -18.76 17.23
CA ALA A 124 16.43 -19.49 16.28
C ALA A 124 17.93 -19.13 16.43
N TYR A 125 18.21 -17.84 16.66
CA TYR A 125 19.58 -17.38 16.91
C TYR A 125 20.15 -17.96 18.22
N ARG A 126 19.35 -17.96 19.30
CA ARG A 126 19.74 -18.50 20.62
C ARG A 126 20.01 -20.02 20.56
N ASN A 127 19.30 -20.71 19.68
CA ASN A 127 19.47 -22.17 19.49
C ASN A 127 20.61 -22.52 18.51
N LYS A 128 21.55 -21.60 18.26
CA LYS A 128 22.68 -21.74 17.31
C LYS A 128 22.29 -22.11 15.87
N ARG A 129 21.02 -22.00 15.49
CA ARG A 129 20.54 -22.12 14.12
C ARG A 129 20.61 -20.76 13.44
N TYR A 130 21.75 -20.46 12.82
CA TYR A 130 21.92 -19.21 12.08
C TYR A 130 21.01 -19.18 10.85
N ILE A 131 19.89 -18.46 10.93
CA ILE A 131 19.03 -18.26 9.76
C ILE A 131 19.71 -17.23 8.86
N ARG A 132 20.03 -17.66 7.64
CA ARG A 132 20.62 -16.79 6.61
C ARG A 132 19.64 -15.67 6.26
N ASN A 133 20.14 -14.46 5.98
CA ASN A 133 19.29 -13.30 5.65
C ASN A 133 18.34 -13.55 4.45
N SER A 134 18.73 -14.44 3.51
CA SER A 134 17.83 -14.84 2.42
C SER A 134 16.62 -15.62 2.91
N MET A 135 16.78 -16.51 3.89
CA MET A 135 15.67 -17.23 4.50
C MET A 135 14.75 -16.30 5.29
N LYS A 136 15.31 -15.28 5.96
CA LYS A 136 14.49 -14.26 6.63
C LYS A 136 13.60 -13.51 5.64
N VAL A 137 14.14 -13.13 4.47
CA VAL A 137 13.34 -12.49 3.39
C VAL A 137 12.19 -13.38 2.94
N ILE A 138 12.46 -14.68 2.70
CA ILE A 138 11.43 -15.64 2.27
C ILE A 138 10.34 -15.79 3.34
N VAL A 139 10.73 -15.90 4.61
CA VAL A 139 9.78 -16.04 5.72
C VAL A 139 8.93 -14.77 5.86
N ILE A 140 9.54 -13.59 5.83
CA ILE A 140 8.82 -12.31 5.90
C ILE A 140 7.84 -12.19 4.72
N LEU A 141 8.28 -12.52 3.50
CA LEU A 141 7.44 -12.50 2.31
C LEU A 141 6.27 -13.49 2.42
N GLY A 142 6.54 -14.72 2.84
CA GLY A 142 5.51 -15.74 3.06
C GLY A 142 4.47 -15.31 4.09
N VAL A 143 4.91 -14.72 5.19
CA VAL A 143 4.00 -14.19 6.22
C VAL A 143 3.23 -12.98 5.71
N SER A 144 3.83 -12.13 4.86
CA SER A 144 3.10 -11.02 4.21
C SER A 144 1.96 -11.53 3.33
N PHE A 145 2.21 -12.58 2.52
CA PHE A 145 1.14 -13.21 1.73
C PHE A 145 0.07 -13.87 2.61
N LEU A 146 0.46 -14.48 3.73
CA LEU A 146 -0.52 -15.02 4.69
C LEU A 146 -1.39 -13.92 5.30
N LEU A 147 -0.83 -12.76 5.63
CA LEU A 147 -1.60 -11.61 6.13
C LEU A 147 -2.62 -11.13 5.08
N MET A 148 -2.22 -11.05 3.81
CA MET A 148 -3.14 -10.70 2.72
C MET A 148 -4.22 -11.77 2.52
N ALA A 149 -3.88 -13.06 2.63
CA ALA A 149 -4.86 -14.14 2.56
C ALA A 149 -5.85 -14.11 3.73
N VAL A 150 -5.39 -13.76 4.94
CA VAL A 150 -6.25 -13.59 6.12
C VAL A 150 -7.21 -12.42 5.93
N GLU A 151 -6.78 -11.30 5.34
CA GLU A 151 -7.66 -10.19 4.95
C GLU A 151 -8.82 -10.70 4.08
N SER A 152 -8.48 -11.38 2.97
CA SER A 152 -9.48 -11.92 2.03
C SER A 152 -10.43 -12.94 2.68
N TRP A 153 -9.95 -13.68 3.67
CA TRP A 153 -10.76 -14.68 4.37
C TRP A 153 -11.66 -14.09 5.46
N LEU A 154 -11.25 -12.95 6.05
CA LEU A 154 -12.03 -12.24 7.06
C LEU A 154 -12.93 -11.15 6.49
N GLU A 155 -12.85 -10.85 5.20
CA GLU A 155 -13.57 -9.75 4.54
C GLU A 155 -15.08 -9.76 4.82
N ASP A 156 -15.67 -10.96 4.89
CA ASP A 156 -17.10 -11.14 5.18
C ASP A 156 -17.47 -10.96 6.67
N ILE A 157 -16.50 -11.02 7.58
CA ILE A 157 -16.74 -11.03 9.03
C ILE A 157 -16.30 -9.73 9.68
N VAL A 158 -15.08 -9.29 9.37
CA VAL A 158 -14.47 -8.10 9.95
C VAL A 158 -13.56 -7.46 8.91
N ALA A 159 -13.76 -6.17 8.66
CA ALA A 159 -12.86 -5.42 7.81
C ALA A 159 -11.47 -5.32 8.47
N VAL A 160 -10.46 -5.93 7.86
CA VAL A 160 -9.06 -5.86 8.31
C VAL A 160 -8.20 -5.44 7.12
N SER A 161 -7.37 -4.42 7.29
CA SER A 161 -6.45 -4.03 6.22
C SER A 161 -5.15 -4.85 6.29
N GLY A 162 -5.00 -5.84 5.42
CA GLY A 162 -3.81 -6.67 5.31
C GLY A 162 -2.58 -5.89 4.87
N LEU A 163 -2.76 -4.91 3.99
CA LEU A 163 -1.66 -4.05 3.55
C LEU A 163 -1.05 -3.28 4.73
N LEU A 164 -1.88 -2.65 5.57
CA LEU A 164 -1.43 -1.99 6.79
C LEU A 164 -0.82 -2.99 7.78
N GLY A 165 -1.35 -4.21 7.81
CA GLY A 165 -0.77 -5.31 8.57
C GLY A 165 0.67 -5.61 8.14
N VAL A 166 0.93 -5.71 6.84
CA VAL A 166 2.28 -5.94 6.31
C VAL A 166 3.22 -4.79 6.64
N VAL A 167 2.77 -3.53 6.48
CA VAL A 167 3.57 -2.34 6.83
C VAL A 167 3.90 -2.32 8.31
N SER A 168 2.91 -2.54 9.18
CA SER A 168 3.09 -2.58 10.64
C SER A 168 4.04 -3.71 11.06
N MET A 169 3.88 -4.91 10.49
CA MET A 169 4.80 -6.03 10.67
C MET A 169 6.24 -5.65 10.31
N ALA A 170 6.44 -5.03 9.15
CA ALA A 170 7.76 -4.60 8.68
C ALA A 170 8.39 -3.54 9.62
N CYS A 171 7.59 -2.59 10.12
CA CYS A 171 8.02 -1.60 11.10
C CYS A 171 8.51 -2.26 12.40
N VAL A 172 7.75 -3.22 12.94
CA VAL A 172 8.13 -3.93 14.18
C VAL A 172 9.41 -4.74 13.96
N VAL A 173 9.52 -5.46 12.85
CA VAL A 173 10.73 -6.21 12.50
C VAL A 173 11.93 -5.27 12.37
N LYS A 174 11.76 -4.09 11.77
CA LYS A 174 12.80 -3.07 11.64
C LYS A 174 13.27 -2.55 13.01
N ILE A 175 12.33 -2.20 13.90
CA ILE A 175 12.63 -1.63 15.22
C ILE A 175 13.32 -2.66 16.13
N LYS A 176 12.90 -3.91 16.07
CA LYS A 176 13.40 -4.97 16.95
C LYS A 176 14.66 -5.64 16.44
N SER A 177 14.94 -5.60 15.14
CA SER A 177 16.14 -6.23 14.56
C SER A 177 17.36 -5.33 14.66
N PRO A 178 18.57 -5.89 14.84
CA PRO A 178 19.82 -5.12 14.79
C PRO A 178 19.98 -4.39 13.44
N GLU A 179 20.56 -3.21 13.47
CA GLU A 179 20.72 -2.34 12.29
C GLU A 179 21.40 -3.03 11.11
N PHE A 180 22.43 -3.84 11.39
CA PHE A 180 23.12 -4.64 10.38
C PHE A 180 22.20 -5.64 9.65
N VAL A 181 21.27 -6.27 10.37
CA VAL A 181 20.30 -7.20 9.78
C VAL A 181 19.30 -6.44 8.94
N THR A 182 18.79 -5.33 9.46
CA THR A 182 17.83 -4.46 8.78
C THR A 182 18.37 -3.94 7.46
N LYS A 183 19.62 -3.45 7.45
CA LYS A 183 20.30 -2.97 6.24
C LYS A 183 20.38 -4.07 5.17
N ARG A 184 20.82 -5.27 5.54
CA ARG A 184 20.90 -6.42 4.60
C ARG A 184 19.54 -6.90 4.12
N LEU A 185 18.51 -6.84 4.94
CA LEU A 185 17.14 -7.15 4.52
C LEU A 185 16.64 -6.10 3.52
N SER A 186 16.85 -4.82 3.81
CA SER A 186 16.49 -3.72 2.91
C SER A 186 17.14 -3.86 1.53
N GLU A 187 18.44 -4.15 1.48
CA GLU A 187 19.15 -4.37 0.21
C GLU A 187 18.57 -5.54 -0.61
N LYS A 188 18.14 -6.61 0.07
CA LYS A 188 17.55 -7.78 -0.60
C LYS A 188 16.12 -7.51 -1.08
N PHE A 189 15.33 -6.84 -0.26
CA PHE A 189 13.99 -6.40 -0.66
C PHE A 189 14.05 -5.39 -1.81
N GLY A 190 15.03 -4.47 -1.81
CA GLY A 190 15.26 -3.54 -2.90
C GLY A 190 15.54 -4.24 -4.24
N LYS A 191 16.32 -5.32 -4.24
CA LYS A 191 16.56 -6.14 -5.44
C LYS A 191 15.30 -6.89 -5.91
N LEU A 192 14.51 -7.38 -4.95
CA LEU A 192 13.23 -8.03 -5.24
C LEU A 192 12.21 -7.05 -5.81
N TRP A 193 12.23 -5.82 -5.31
CA TRP A 193 11.39 -4.73 -5.77
C TRP A 193 11.55 -4.45 -7.26
N ILE A 194 12.78 -4.38 -7.76
CA ILE A 194 13.05 -4.12 -9.19
C ILE A 194 12.37 -5.18 -10.08
N ALA A 195 12.45 -6.45 -9.69
CA ALA A 195 11.78 -7.53 -10.44
C ALA A 195 10.26 -7.45 -10.32
N ALA A 196 9.74 -7.18 -9.12
CA ALA A 196 8.31 -7.05 -8.88
C ALA A 196 7.71 -5.85 -9.62
N GLU A 197 8.42 -4.74 -9.70
CA GLU A 197 8.02 -3.52 -10.42
C GLU A 197 7.83 -3.80 -11.92
N VAL A 198 8.75 -4.51 -12.55
CA VAL A 198 8.63 -4.90 -13.97
C VAL A 198 7.40 -5.78 -14.19
N ILE A 199 7.20 -6.78 -13.34
CA ILE A 199 6.03 -7.68 -13.42
C ILE A 199 4.73 -6.88 -13.22
N LEU A 200 4.69 -5.98 -12.24
CA LEU A 200 3.54 -5.14 -11.97
C LEU A 200 3.13 -4.32 -13.21
N PHE A 201 4.07 -3.59 -13.80
CA PHE A 201 3.76 -2.75 -14.97
C PHE A 201 3.37 -3.57 -16.20
N VAL A 202 3.96 -4.75 -16.40
CA VAL A 202 3.55 -5.66 -17.48
C VAL A 202 2.14 -6.17 -17.26
N LEU A 203 1.79 -6.60 -16.03
CA LEU A 203 0.44 -7.07 -15.71
C LEU A 203 -0.60 -5.97 -15.83
N VAL A 204 -0.31 -4.78 -15.34
CA VAL A 204 -1.20 -3.61 -15.48
C VAL A 204 -1.40 -3.28 -16.95
N GLY A 205 -0.32 -3.23 -17.74
CA GLY A 205 -0.43 -2.99 -19.19
C GLY A 205 -1.20 -4.07 -19.93
N ALA A 206 -1.07 -5.33 -19.53
CA ALA A 206 -1.83 -6.44 -20.13
C ALA A 206 -3.32 -6.44 -19.74
N ALA A 207 -3.67 -5.87 -18.59
CA ALA A 207 -5.04 -5.76 -18.12
C ALA A 207 -5.84 -4.60 -18.76
N VAL A 208 -5.15 -3.66 -19.42
CA VAL A 208 -5.80 -2.52 -20.08
C VAL A 208 -6.53 -2.98 -21.35
N ASP A 209 -7.82 -2.70 -21.44
CA ASP A 209 -8.59 -2.88 -22.66
C ASP A 209 -8.33 -1.71 -23.63
N ILE A 210 -7.49 -2.01 -24.64
CA ILE A 210 -7.07 -1.02 -25.65
C ILE A 210 -8.26 -0.49 -26.47
N ARG A 211 -9.27 -1.33 -26.73
CA ARG A 211 -10.46 -0.90 -27.50
C ARG A 211 -11.25 0.15 -26.75
N TYR A 212 -11.52 -0.12 -25.48
CA TYR A 212 -12.22 0.82 -24.61
C TYR A 212 -11.45 2.14 -24.46
N THR A 213 -10.14 2.07 -24.35
CA THR A 213 -9.27 3.26 -24.22
C THR A 213 -9.27 4.11 -25.50
N LEU A 214 -9.28 3.47 -26.67
CA LEU A 214 -9.34 4.19 -27.96
C LEU A 214 -10.73 4.82 -28.18
N ASP A 215 -11.79 4.11 -27.87
CA ASP A 215 -13.16 4.62 -28.02
C ASP A 215 -13.42 5.80 -27.07
N ALA A 216 -12.97 5.73 -25.83
CA ALA A 216 -13.07 6.81 -24.85
C ALA A 216 -12.14 8.01 -25.13
N GLY A 217 -10.99 7.78 -25.78
CA GLY A 217 -10.02 8.83 -26.11
C GLY A 217 -10.34 9.60 -27.39
N LEU A 218 -11.29 9.13 -28.21
CA LEU A 218 -11.72 9.78 -29.46
C LEU A 218 -13.04 10.57 -29.29
N ALA A 219 -13.68 10.49 -28.13
CA ALA A 219 -14.89 11.21 -27.78
C ALA A 219 -14.55 12.51 -27.03
#